data_7d854365553d86582bab1b47c69a27e5
#
_entry.id   7d854365553d86582bab1b47c69a27e5
#
_cell.length_a   1.000
_cell.length_b   1.000
_cell.length_c   1.000
_cell.angle_alpha   90.00
_cell.angle_beta   90.00
_cell.angle_gamma   90.00
#
_symmetry.space_group_name_H-M   'P 1'
#
loop_
_entity.id
_entity.type
_entity.pdbx_description
1 polymer ?
#
loop_
_entity_poly.entity_id
_entity_poly.type
_entity_poly.pdbx_seq_one_letter_code
_entity_poly.pdbx_strand_id
1 'polypeptide(L)'
;MAGAMAMDFTPLRVQNQTMPTKLPRSPYDREGGLVYFPRMIGKIRMHVAGDLPSDYHANLGSGFDLRCCEFLNVDYATLAAKVREGGSDGDLLGWCFATGRRPQEGEIFMWNEYLRKCGWNDHYSERLRTRLEGLGMAGRLDVQTLFDLIEVDEGRQPGGPGAVG
;
A
#
# COMPACT_ATOMS: atom_id res chain seq x y z
N MET A 1 51.62 24.59 22.60
CA MET A 1 50.62 23.71 23.25
C MET A 1 49.45 23.54 22.31
N ALA A 2 49.38 22.41 21.66
CA ALA A 2 48.35 22.06 20.71
C ALA A 2 47.19 21.35 21.45
N GLY A 3 46.07 22.00 21.59
CA GLY A 3 44.82 21.38 22.08
C GLY A 3 44.13 20.67 20.93
N ALA A 4 44.19 19.38 20.90
CA ALA A 4 43.44 18.55 19.98
C ALA A 4 41.94 18.60 20.41
N MET A 5 41.09 19.21 19.59
CA MET A 5 39.63 19.04 19.68
C MET A 5 39.32 17.63 19.15
N ALA A 6 38.97 16.74 20.04
CA ALA A 6 38.37 15.47 19.68
C ALA A 6 36.96 15.75 19.17
N MET A 7 36.75 15.54 17.88
CA MET A 7 35.40 15.45 17.31
C MET A 7 34.79 14.15 17.77
N ASP A 8 33.83 14.25 18.66
CA ASP A 8 33.02 13.13 19.14
C ASP A 8 32.07 12.73 18.00
N PHE A 9 32.48 11.69 17.27
CA PHE A 9 31.64 11.02 16.29
C PHE A 9 30.66 10.11 17.04
N THR A 10 29.55 10.67 17.47
CA THR A 10 28.41 9.85 17.89
C THR A 10 27.88 9.14 16.66
N PRO A 11 27.99 7.80 16.55
CA PRO A 11 27.41 7.09 15.43
C PRO A 11 25.89 7.31 15.47
N LEU A 12 25.35 7.81 14.35
CA LEU A 12 23.93 7.81 14.11
C LEU A 12 23.39 6.42 14.47
N ARG A 13 22.55 6.42 15.49
CA ARG A 13 21.81 5.24 15.96
C ARG A 13 21.11 4.64 14.75
N VAL A 14 21.67 3.59 14.17
CA VAL A 14 20.93 2.68 13.31
C VAL A 14 19.81 2.17 14.21
N GLN A 15 18.64 2.77 14.07
CA GLN A 15 17.45 2.21 14.68
C GLN A 15 17.29 0.84 14.04
N ASN A 16 17.58 -0.18 14.85
CA ASN A 16 17.29 -1.55 14.55
C ASN A 16 15.76 -1.63 14.50
N GLN A 17 15.18 -1.20 13.35
CA GLN A 17 13.78 -1.42 13.08
C GLN A 17 13.64 -2.92 12.93
N THR A 18 13.24 -3.55 14.02
CA THR A 18 12.70 -4.90 13.97
C THR A 18 11.57 -4.83 12.95
N MET A 19 11.79 -5.39 11.77
CA MET A 19 10.79 -5.46 10.71
C MET A 19 9.51 -6.02 11.34
N PRO A 20 8.38 -5.35 11.18
CA PRO A 20 7.15 -5.84 11.77
C PRO A 20 6.91 -7.27 11.29
N THR A 21 6.64 -8.17 12.20
CA THR A 21 6.47 -9.61 11.93
C THR A 21 5.33 -9.89 10.94
N LYS A 22 4.51 -8.88 10.65
CA LYS A 22 3.34 -8.94 9.81
C LYS A 22 3.20 -7.65 9.01
N LEU A 23 3.21 -7.76 7.69
CA LEU A 23 3.01 -6.66 6.76
C LEU A 23 1.68 -6.83 6.03
N PRO A 24 1.04 -5.73 5.58
CA PRO A 24 -0.09 -5.83 4.68
C PRO A 24 0.26 -6.59 3.40
N ARG A 25 -0.75 -7.17 2.78
CA ARG A 25 -0.59 -7.86 1.49
C ARG A 25 -0.08 -6.91 0.41
N SER A 26 0.54 -7.47 -0.63
CA SER A 26 0.96 -6.71 -1.80
C SER A 26 -0.20 -5.92 -2.41
N PRO A 27 0.03 -4.68 -2.87
CA PRO A 27 -0.99 -3.93 -3.60
C PRO A 27 -1.35 -4.59 -4.94
N TYR A 28 -0.49 -5.46 -5.47
CA TYR A 28 -0.73 -6.22 -6.70
C TYR A 28 -1.61 -7.46 -6.50
N ASP A 29 -1.83 -7.90 -5.26
CA ASP A 29 -2.73 -9.03 -4.97
C ASP A 29 -4.15 -8.72 -5.45
N ARG A 30 -4.85 -9.77 -5.92
CA ARG A 30 -6.17 -9.66 -6.53
C ARG A 30 -7.21 -10.49 -5.80
N GLU A 31 -8.44 -9.98 -5.79
CA GLU A 31 -9.64 -10.73 -5.46
C GLU A 31 -10.71 -10.38 -6.50
N GLY A 32 -11.36 -11.38 -7.06
CA GLY A 32 -12.34 -11.20 -8.15
C GLY A 32 -11.79 -10.40 -9.34
N GLY A 33 -10.48 -10.51 -9.60
CA GLY A 33 -9.76 -9.78 -10.62
C GLY A 33 -9.31 -8.37 -10.23
N LEU A 34 -9.76 -7.81 -9.09
CA LEU A 34 -9.43 -6.45 -8.62
C LEU A 34 -8.11 -6.44 -7.85
N VAL A 35 -7.13 -5.66 -8.32
CA VAL A 35 -5.93 -5.34 -7.54
C VAL A 35 -6.28 -4.46 -6.34
N TYR A 36 -5.43 -4.49 -5.33
CA TYR A 36 -5.49 -3.65 -4.13
C TYR A 36 -6.59 -4.04 -3.12
N PHE A 37 -7.71 -4.60 -3.54
CA PHE A 37 -8.80 -4.99 -2.63
C PHE A 37 -8.31 -5.89 -1.49
N PRO A 38 -7.55 -6.97 -1.73
CA PRO A 38 -7.03 -7.82 -0.65
C PRO A 38 -6.14 -7.07 0.34
N ARG A 39 -5.35 -6.11 -0.15
CA ARG A 39 -4.52 -5.26 0.72
C ARG A 39 -5.36 -4.37 1.62
N MET A 40 -6.38 -3.71 1.09
CA MET A 40 -7.29 -2.88 1.86
C MET A 40 -7.97 -3.68 2.97
N ILE A 41 -8.54 -4.83 2.64
CA ILE A 41 -9.18 -5.74 3.60
C ILE A 41 -8.16 -6.23 4.65
N GLY A 42 -6.96 -6.60 4.21
CA GLY A 42 -5.88 -7.04 5.09
C GLY A 42 -5.48 -5.97 6.10
N LYS A 43 -5.36 -4.71 5.69
CA LYS A 43 -5.07 -3.59 6.61
C LYS A 43 -6.17 -3.41 7.65
N ILE A 44 -7.43 -3.51 7.25
CA ILE A 44 -8.56 -3.41 8.19
C ILE A 44 -8.49 -4.55 9.22
N ARG A 45 -8.27 -5.79 8.78
CA ARG A 45 -8.14 -6.95 9.69
C ARG A 45 -6.97 -6.79 10.65
N MET A 46 -5.82 -6.36 10.16
CA MET A 46 -4.64 -6.12 10.99
C MET A 46 -4.88 -5.00 12.00
N HIS A 47 -5.57 -3.94 11.59
CA HIS A 47 -5.92 -2.83 12.48
C HIS A 47 -6.86 -3.29 13.60
N VAL A 48 -7.88 -4.07 13.28
CA VAL A 48 -8.82 -4.67 14.25
C VAL A 48 -8.08 -5.60 15.23
N ALA A 49 -7.09 -6.35 14.75
CA ALA A 49 -6.28 -7.24 15.58
C ALA A 49 -5.20 -6.51 16.40
N GLY A 50 -4.98 -5.21 16.17
CA GLY A 50 -3.90 -4.47 16.82
C GLY A 50 -2.50 -4.76 16.25
N ASP A 51 -2.43 -5.42 15.11
CA ASP A 51 -1.18 -5.86 14.46
C ASP A 51 -0.68 -4.84 13.40
N LEU A 52 -1.50 -3.87 13.00
CA LEU A 52 -1.13 -2.91 11.96
C LEU A 52 -0.17 -1.86 12.51
N PRO A 53 1.03 -1.69 11.93
CA PRO A 53 1.96 -0.64 12.36
C PRO A 53 1.33 0.75 12.27
N SER A 54 1.70 1.65 13.21
CA SER A 54 1.09 2.98 13.34
C SER A 54 1.22 3.84 12.11
N ASP A 55 2.29 3.66 11.32
CA ASP A 55 2.56 4.41 10.10
C ASP A 55 1.48 4.23 9.02
N TYR A 56 0.72 3.14 9.11
CA TYR A 56 -0.40 2.87 8.20
C TYR A 56 -1.72 3.51 8.63
N HIS A 57 -1.84 3.91 9.92
CA HIS A 57 -3.13 4.34 10.47
C HIS A 57 -3.68 5.59 9.78
N ALA A 58 -2.84 6.55 9.43
CA ALA A 58 -3.25 7.76 8.72
C ALA A 58 -3.76 7.51 7.30
N ASN A 59 -3.44 6.34 6.73
CA ASN A 59 -3.84 5.97 5.37
C ASN A 59 -5.07 5.06 5.31
N LEU A 60 -5.61 4.67 6.47
CA LEU A 60 -6.83 3.87 6.53
C LEU A 60 -8.03 4.70 6.03
N GLY A 61 -8.70 4.19 5.02
CA GLY A 61 -9.85 4.87 4.40
C GLY A 61 -9.48 6.09 3.56
N SER A 62 -8.21 6.35 3.28
CA SER A 62 -7.73 7.43 2.44
C SER A 62 -6.87 6.92 1.27
N GLY A 63 -6.51 7.78 0.35
CA GLY A 63 -5.69 7.40 -0.80
C GLY A 63 -6.32 6.26 -1.62
N PHE A 64 -5.59 5.17 -1.82
CA PHE A 64 -6.09 4.03 -2.58
C PHE A 64 -7.24 3.28 -1.89
N ASP A 65 -7.33 3.29 -0.56
CA ASP A 65 -8.49 2.74 0.16
C ASP A 65 -9.77 3.48 -0.23
N LEU A 66 -9.72 4.81 -0.21
CA LEU A 66 -10.85 5.65 -0.60
C LEU A 66 -11.22 5.41 -2.07
N ARG A 67 -10.22 5.37 -2.98
CA ARG A 67 -10.47 5.12 -4.39
C ARG A 67 -11.11 3.76 -4.63
N CYS A 68 -10.69 2.74 -3.89
CA CYS A 68 -11.27 1.41 -3.98
C CYS A 68 -12.75 1.40 -3.53
N CYS A 69 -13.05 2.08 -2.43
CA CYS A 69 -14.42 2.24 -1.95
C CYS A 69 -15.30 3.03 -2.92
N GLU A 70 -14.78 4.13 -3.48
CA GLU A 70 -15.47 4.92 -4.51
C GLU A 70 -15.76 4.09 -5.76
N PHE A 71 -14.77 3.30 -6.23
CA PHE A 71 -14.93 2.43 -7.38
C PHE A 71 -16.01 1.36 -7.17
N LEU A 72 -16.11 0.81 -5.97
CA LEU A 72 -17.13 -0.18 -5.60
C LEU A 72 -18.45 0.46 -5.12
N ASN A 73 -18.50 1.78 -4.99
CA ASN A 73 -19.63 2.53 -4.45
C ASN A 73 -20.06 2.04 -3.06
N VAL A 74 -19.09 1.85 -2.16
CA VAL A 74 -19.31 1.50 -0.75
C VAL A 74 -18.65 2.54 0.16
N ASP A 75 -19.23 2.73 1.34
CA ASP A 75 -18.60 3.55 2.37
C ASP A 75 -17.50 2.76 3.11
N TYR A 76 -16.33 3.38 3.33
CA TYR A 76 -15.20 2.72 4.00
C TYR A 76 -15.53 2.28 5.43
N ALA A 77 -16.21 3.12 6.23
CA ALA A 77 -16.55 2.78 7.60
C ALA A 77 -17.52 1.60 7.66
N THR A 78 -18.49 1.57 6.74
CA THR A 78 -19.44 0.46 6.58
C THR A 78 -18.72 -0.83 6.16
N LEU A 79 -17.79 -0.74 5.21
CA LEU A 79 -16.97 -1.89 4.82
C LEU A 79 -16.10 -2.37 5.99
N ALA A 80 -15.46 -1.46 6.73
CA ALA A 80 -14.65 -1.82 7.89
C ALA A 80 -15.48 -2.52 8.98
N ALA A 81 -16.71 -2.09 9.21
CA ALA A 81 -17.64 -2.77 10.11
C ALA A 81 -17.95 -4.19 9.62
N LYS A 82 -18.19 -4.35 8.30
CA LYS A 82 -18.44 -5.66 7.70
C LYS A 82 -17.23 -6.59 7.82
N VAL A 83 -16.02 -6.09 7.62
CA VAL A 83 -14.77 -6.86 7.81
C VAL A 83 -14.65 -7.39 9.25
N ARG A 84 -15.07 -6.62 10.26
CA ARG A 84 -15.07 -7.05 11.67
C ARG A 84 -16.00 -8.23 11.95
N GLU A 85 -17.05 -8.38 11.17
CA GLU A 85 -17.95 -9.54 11.28
C GLU A 85 -17.28 -10.83 10.79
N GLY A 86 -16.21 -10.73 10.01
CA GLY A 86 -15.49 -11.87 9.43
C GLY A 86 -15.84 -12.12 7.97
N GLY A 87 -15.45 -13.29 7.49
CA GLY A 87 -15.63 -13.71 6.10
C GLY A 87 -14.31 -13.71 5.31
N SER A 88 -14.30 -14.40 4.18
CA SER A 88 -13.18 -14.39 3.24
C SER A 88 -13.13 -13.08 2.44
N ASP A 89 -12.02 -12.86 1.70
CA ASP A 89 -11.93 -11.73 0.78
C ASP A 89 -13.02 -11.79 -0.30
N GLY A 90 -13.31 -13.02 -0.79
CA GLY A 90 -14.38 -13.24 -1.77
C GLY A 90 -15.78 -12.92 -1.23
N ASP A 91 -16.05 -13.29 0.04
CA ASP A 91 -17.34 -12.97 0.69
C ASP A 91 -17.51 -11.47 0.84
N LEU A 92 -16.45 -10.78 1.25
CA LEU A 92 -16.44 -9.32 1.42
C LEU A 92 -16.58 -8.58 0.09
N LEU A 93 -15.92 -9.07 -0.96
CA LEU A 93 -16.08 -8.51 -2.30
C LEU A 93 -17.51 -8.73 -2.83
N GLY A 94 -18.07 -9.92 -2.61
CA GLY A 94 -19.46 -10.22 -2.95
C GLY A 94 -20.44 -9.30 -2.23
N TRP A 95 -20.18 -9.00 -0.95
CA TRP A 95 -20.95 -8.03 -0.18
C TRP A 95 -20.82 -6.62 -0.77
N CYS A 96 -19.62 -6.19 -1.15
CA CYS A 96 -19.41 -4.89 -1.81
C CYS A 96 -20.21 -4.80 -3.12
N PHE A 97 -20.24 -5.87 -3.91
CA PHE A 97 -21.00 -5.92 -5.15
C PHE A 97 -22.52 -5.82 -4.93
N ALA A 98 -23.01 -6.42 -3.86
CA ALA A 98 -24.43 -6.39 -3.53
C ALA A 98 -24.88 -5.07 -2.90
N THR A 99 -24.02 -4.46 -2.08
CA THR A 99 -24.32 -3.21 -1.34
C THR A 99 -24.05 -1.97 -2.19
N GLY A 100 -22.97 -1.98 -2.95
CA GLY A 100 -22.57 -0.87 -3.82
C GLY A 100 -22.84 -1.16 -5.28
N ARG A 101 -21.81 -1.56 -6.02
CA ARG A 101 -21.96 -1.97 -7.42
C ARG A 101 -20.99 -3.10 -7.80
N ARG A 102 -21.36 -3.87 -8.79
CA ARG A 102 -20.49 -4.85 -9.46
C ARG A 102 -19.92 -4.21 -10.72
N PRO A 103 -18.59 -3.94 -10.78
CA PRO A 103 -17.94 -3.49 -11.99
C PRO A 103 -17.98 -4.57 -13.08
N GLN A 104 -18.00 -4.15 -14.34
CA GLN A 104 -17.84 -5.04 -15.48
C GLN A 104 -16.36 -5.35 -15.74
N GLU A 105 -16.06 -6.40 -16.52
CA GLU A 105 -14.66 -6.81 -16.80
C GLU A 105 -13.81 -5.67 -17.38
N GLY A 106 -14.37 -4.86 -18.29
CA GLY A 106 -13.68 -3.72 -18.87
C GLY A 106 -13.34 -2.63 -17.83
N GLU A 107 -14.23 -2.43 -16.87
CA GLU A 107 -13.99 -1.49 -15.75
C GLU A 107 -12.92 -2.03 -14.80
N ILE A 108 -12.93 -3.31 -14.50
CA ILE A 108 -11.90 -3.98 -13.69
C ILE A 108 -10.53 -3.88 -14.39
N PHE A 109 -10.49 -4.09 -15.71
CA PHE A 109 -9.26 -3.91 -16.49
C PHE A 109 -8.75 -2.46 -16.37
N MET A 110 -9.59 -1.46 -16.60
CA MET A 110 -9.21 -0.04 -16.48
C MET A 110 -8.77 0.31 -15.04
N TRP A 111 -9.45 -0.19 -14.04
CA TRP A 111 -9.06 -0.04 -12.64
C TRP A 111 -7.67 -0.57 -12.36
N ASN A 112 -7.41 -1.80 -12.77
CA ASN A 112 -6.12 -2.45 -12.56
C ASN A 112 -4.98 -1.71 -13.26
N GLU A 113 -5.20 -1.30 -14.51
CA GLU A 113 -4.20 -0.57 -15.28
C GLU A 113 -3.93 0.82 -14.69
N TYR A 114 -4.97 1.51 -14.24
CA TYR A 114 -4.83 2.80 -13.59
C TYR A 114 -4.02 2.69 -12.28
N LEU A 115 -4.42 1.82 -11.36
CA LEU A 115 -3.75 1.71 -10.05
C LEU A 115 -2.30 1.25 -10.18
N ARG A 116 -2.05 0.27 -11.04
CA ARG A 116 -0.70 -0.28 -11.25
C ARG A 116 0.26 0.73 -11.86
N LYS A 117 -0.24 1.77 -12.53
CA LYS A 117 0.54 2.79 -13.23
C LYS A 117 0.57 4.13 -12.52
N CYS A 118 -0.15 4.33 -11.44
CA CYS A 118 -0.10 5.56 -10.64
C CYS A 118 1.34 5.88 -10.24
N GLY A 119 1.82 7.07 -10.59
CA GLY A 119 3.20 7.53 -10.40
C GLY A 119 4.05 7.51 -11.66
N TRP A 120 3.62 6.79 -12.71
CA TRP A 120 4.34 6.76 -13.98
C TRP A 120 3.78 7.79 -14.97
N ASN A 121 4.52 8.87 -15.20
CA ASN A 121 4.16 9.97 -16.11
C ASN A 121 2.75 10.54 -15.90
N ASP A 122 2.33 10.69 -14.66
CA ASP A 122 1.04 11.22 -14.26
C ASP A 122 1.17 12.26 -13.13
N HIS A 123 0.04 12.74 -12.61
CA HIS A 123 0.03 13.73 -11.53
C HIS A 123 0.57 13.21 -10.19
N TYR A 124 0.78 11.91 -10.03
CA TYR A 124 1.43 11.29 -8.88
C TYR A 124 2.96 11.18 -9.02
N SER A 125 3.53 11.45 -10.20
CA SER A 125 4.95 11.25 -10.46
C SER A 125 5.85 12.07 -9.53
N GLU A 126 5.46 13.30 -9.21
CA GLU A 126 6.20 14.13 -8.27
C GLU A 126 6.14 13.59 -6.84
N ARG A 127 4.95 13.12 -6.42
CA ARG A 127 4.78 12.47 -5.11
C ARG A 127 5.63 11.20 -4.98
N LEU A 128 5.70 10.40 -6.03
CA LEU A 128 6.58 9.22 -6.08
C LEU A 128 8.04 9.62 -5.89
N ARG A 129 8.52 10.60 -6.64
CA ARG A 129 9.89 11.11 -6.54
C ARG A 129 10.22 11.61 -5.14
N THR A 130 9.37 12.47 -4.58
CA THR A 130 9.55 13.02 -3.23
C THR A 130 9.61 11.91 -2.17
N ARG A 131 8.79 10.87 -2.29
CA ARG A 131 8.82 9.75 -1.35
C ARG A 131 10.09 8.91 -1.50
N LEU A 132 10.54 8.63 -2.72
CA LEU A 132 11.79 7.93 -2.97
C LEU A 132 13.00 8.70 -2.41
N GLU A 133 13.03 10.02 -2.58
CA GLU A 133 14.05 10.88 -1.98
C GLU A 133 14.03 10.79 -0.45
N GLY A 134 12.87 10.88 0.16
CA GLY A 134 12.68 10.77 1.61
C GLY A 134 13.11 9.42 2.20
N LEU A 135 13.04 8.36 1.41
CA LEU A 135 13.48 7.01 1.78
C LEU A 135 14.96 6.74 1.43
N GLY A 136 15.68 7.72 0.86
CA GLY A 136 17.05 7.53 0.38
C GLY A 136 17.15 6.63 -0.85
N MET A 137 16.07 6.51 -1.63
CA MET A 137 15.94 5.63 -2.79
C MET A 137 15.87 6.39 -4.12
N ALA A 138 16.31 7.64 -4.19
CA ALA A 138 16.21 8.49 -5.38
C ALA A 138 16.84 7.87 -6.65
N GLY A 139 17.84 6.98 -6.49
CA GLY A 139 18.51 6.26 -7.58
C GLY A 139 17.81 4.97 -8.04
N ARG A 140 16.68 4.57 -7.45
CA ARG A 140 15.96 3.35 -7.80
C ARG A 140 15.11 3.56 -9.05
N LEU A 141 15.73 3.37 -10.23
CA LEU A 141 15.06 3.50 -11.54
C LEU A 141 14.07 2.37 -11.84
N ASP A 142 14.15 1.27 -11.11
CA ASP A 142 13.25 0.12 -11.17
C ASP A 142 11.94 0.34 -10.40
N VAL A 143 11.85 1.40 -9.58
CA VAL A 143 10.65 1.81 -8.85
C VAL A 143 9.95 2.92 -9.64
N GLN A 144 8.98 2.55 -10.46
CA GLN A 144 8.35 3.45 -11.41
C GLN A 144 6.93 3.88 -11.01
N THR A 145 6.32 3.20 -10.06
CA THR A 145 4.94 3.43 -9.63
C THR A 145 4.81 3.50 -8.10
N LEU A 146 3.66 4.00 -7.63
CA LEU A 146 3.36 3.98 -6.19
C LEU A 146 3.17 2.54 -5.66
N PHE A 147 2.73 1.60 -6.49
CA PHE A 147 2.67 0.19 -6.11
C PHE A 147 4.09 -0.38 -5.92
N ASP A 148 5.01 -0.09 -6.84
CA ASP A 148 6.41 -0.49 -6.69
C ASP A 148 7.03 0.10 -5.43
N LEU A 149 6.74 1.37 -5.14
CA LEU A 149 7.21 2.03 -3.93
C LEU A 149 6.73 1.29 -2.66
N ILE A 150 5.45 0.91 -2.62
CA ILE A 150 4.89 0.13 -1.50
C ILE A 150 5.61 -1.22 -1.37
N GLU A 151 5.86 -1.89 -2.48
CA GLU A 151 6.60 -3.17 -2.46
C GLU A 151 8.00 -3.02 -1.87
N VAL A 152 8.78 -2.06 -2.35
CA VAL A 152 10.17 -1.90 -1.89
C VAL A 152 10.25 -1.35 -0.46
N ASP A 153 9.33 -0.49 -0.06
CA ASP A 153 9.24 0.03 1.31
C ASP A 153 8.92 -1.10 2.32
N GLU A 154 8.19 -2.08 1.89
CA GLU A 154 7.83 -3.28 2.66
C GLU A 154 8.79 -4.47 2.44
N GLY A 155 9.93 -4.24 1.78
CA GLY A 155 10.98 -5.25 1.59
C GLY A 155 10.70 -6.29 0.51
N ARG A 156 9.72 -6.04 -0.37
CA ARG A 156 9.41 -6.86 -1.54
C ARG A 156 10.07 -6.31 -2.81
N GLN A 157 9.99 -7.04 -3.91
CA GLN A 157 10.51 -6.60 -5.21
C GLN A 157 9.48 -5.74 -5.94
N PRO A 158 9.89 -4.70 -6.69
CA PRO A 158 8.99 -3.92 -7.54
C PRO A 158 8.37 -4.80 -8.63
N GLY A 159 7.21 -4.37 -9.16
CA GLY A 159 6.49 -5.08 -10.22
C GLY A 159 5.49 -6.13 -9.72
N GLY A 160 5.50 -6.45 -8.44
CA GLY A 160 4.60 -7.43 -7.85
C GLY A 160 4.88 -8.89 -8.24
N PRO A 161 4.07 -9.84 -7.76
CA PRO A 161 4.23 -11.25 -8.09
C PRO A 161 4.01 -11.48 -9.60
N GLY A 162 5.02 -12.00 -10.27
CA GLY A 162 4.98 -12.28 -11.72
C GLY A 162 5.51 -11.18 -12.62
N ALA A 163 6.13 -10.12 -12.09
CA ALA A 163 6.95 -9.23 -12.89
C ALA A 163 8.17 -10.02 -13.38
N VAL A 164 8.06 -10.55 -14.59
CA VAL A 164 9.21 -11.12 -15.31
C VAL A 164 9.93 -9.94 -15.94
N GLY A 165 11.21 -9.77 -15.55
CA GLY A 165 12.09 -8.79 -16.15
C GLY A 165 12.37 -9.08 -17.62
#